data_ec24bf1f3e9cfbc8bcd462ce277b6bef
#
_entry.id   ec24bf1f3e9cfbc8bcd462ce277b6bef
#
_cell.length_a   1.000
_cell.length_b   1.000
_cell.length_c   1.000
_cell.angle_alpha   90.00
_cell.angle_beta   90.00
_cell.angle_gamma   90.00
#
_symmetry.space_group_name_H-M   'P 1'
#
loop_
_entity.id
_entity.type
_entity.pdbx_description
1 polymer ?
#
loop_
_entity_poly.entity_id
_entity_poly.type
_entity_poly.pdbx_seq_one_letter_code
_entity_poly.pdbx_strand_id
1 'polypeptide(L)'
;MTSYQDLGLTPIINATGAVTRLGGAPMPPAVLEAFCEGAGQWVPLEQLQAAAGQRIAELTGTEAGLVTAGSAASLTLGTAAILCGFDLGRIERLPHCDDFPCEFVIAREQRSGYDHAVRAAGARFVEVGFNEIVSNAGVRRTEAWEYEAAFTENTAGVFYGYGHDSQPPLPEVIERAHRHGLPVLVDAAGELPPKRNLSEIAALGADLVGFSGGKAIRGPQSTGILCGRRDLVASAAIQMLDMDDHLNLWDPPPELVDREQLDGLPRHGIGRILKVSKEEVLALMTALELFSSGAYDAEWSEQHARLETIAAGLSGRAATCTIEGSIEAERSPTLAIAIDEDALGRTAFDVCRGLRDGTPPVYVGHGRLAQGTLVINPLCMSDDQAPELSRRIGEELGG
;
A
#
# COMPACT_ATOMS: atom_id res chain seq x y z
N MET A 1 -25.81 -12.26 15.78
CA MET A 1 -24.80 -11.52 15.00
C MET A 1 -25.19 -11.63 13.54
N THR A 2 -25.18 -10.54 12.79
CA THR A 2 -25.44 -10.55 11.34
C THR A 2 -24.26 -11.20 10.63
N SER A 3 -24.52 -12.18 9.77
CA SER A 3 -23.51 -12.88 8.94
C SER A 3 -23.57 -12.41 7.48
N TYR A 4 -22.59 -12.78 6.67
CA TYR A 4 -22.66 -12.57 5.22
C TYR A 4 -23.85 -13.27 4.58
N GLN A 5 -24.21 -14.46 5.09
CA GLN A 5 -25.39 -15.21 4.62
C GLN A 5 -26.68 -14.48 4.93
N ASP A 6 -26.80 -13.83 6.09
CA ASP A 6 -27.96 -12.98 6.44
C ASP A 6 -28.13 -11.78 5.49
N LEU A 7 -27.04 -11.36 4.87
CA LEU A 7 -27.00 -10.32 3.85
C LEU A 7 -27.14 -10.87 2.41
N GLY A 8 -27.39 -12.18 2.25
CA GLY A 8 -27.53 -12.84 0.96
C GLY A 8 -26.21 -13.00 0.20
N LEU A 9 -25.05 -12.95 0.88
CA LEU A 9 -23.73 -13.07 0.27
C LEU A 9 -23.16 -14.46 0.52
N THR A 10 -22.54 -15.04 -0.52
CA THR A 10 -21.83 -16.31 -0.45
C THR A 10 -20.33 -16.05 -0.29
N PRO A 11 -19.69 -16.57 0.77
CA PRO A 11 -18.24 -16.53 0.90
C PRO A 11 -17.54 -17.18 -0.29
N ILE A 12 -16.39 -16.66 -0.66
CA ILE A 12 -15.61 -17.07 -1.83
C ILE A 12 -14.33 -17.80 -1.40
N ILE A 13 -13.72 -18.54 -2.32
CA ILE A 13 -12.30 -18.93 -2.20
C ILE A 13 -11.45 -17.80 -2.80
N ASN A 14 -10.71 -17.10 -1.94
CA ASN A 14 -9.82 -16.02 -2.37
C ASN A 14 -8.40 -16.54 -2.62
N ALA A 15 -8.10 -16.87 -3.85
CA ALA A 15 -6.76 -17.27 -4.31
C ALA A 15 -6.02 -16.15 -5.06
N THR A 16 -6.43 -14.88 -4.85
CA THR A 16 -5.73 -13.69 -5.43
C THR A 16 -4.70 -13.08 -4.49
N GLY A 17 -4.75 -13.41 -3.19
CA GLY A 17 -3.99 -12.75 -2.13
C GLY A 17 -4.67 -11.46 -1.61
N ALA A 18 -3.88 -10.57 -1.04
CA ALA A 18 -4.34 -9.36 -0.33
C ALA A 18 -4.81 -8.25 -1.28
N VAL A 19 -5.90 -8.46 -2.00
CA VAL A 19 -6.49 -7.43 -2.88
C VAL A 19 -7.64 -6.70 -2.20
N THR A 20 -7.63 -5.38 -2.27
CA THR A 20 -8.59 -4.49 -1.59
C THR A 20 -10.04 -4.82 -1.92
N ARG A 21 -10.38 -5.09 -3.19
CA ARG A 21 -11.76 -5.40 -3.62
C ARG A 21 -12.33 -6.70 -3.05
N LEU A 22 -11.49 -7.56 -2.45
CA LEU A 22 -11.89 -8.81 -1.81
C LEU A 22 -11.68 -8.79 -0.28
N GLY A 23 -11.37 -7.64 0.31
CA GLY A 23 -11.26 -7.48 1.76
C GLY A 23 -9.83 -7.45 2.32
N GLY A 24 -8.79 -7.46 1.47
CA GLY A 24 -7.39 -7.38 1.91
C GLY A 24 -6.82 -8.71 2.39
N ALA A 25 -5.79 -8.64 3.24
CA ALA A 25 -5.16 -9.82 3.85
C ALA A 25 -5.94 -10.30 5.09
N PRO A 26 -5.86 -11.60 5.42
CA PRO A 26 -6.44 -12.09 6.68
C PRO A 26 -5.62 -11.57 7.86
N MET A 27 -6.30 -10.96 8.84
CA MET A 27 -5.67 -10.55 10.08
C MET A 27 -5.36 -11.79 10.95
N PRO A 28 -4.12 -11.95 11.46
CA PRO A 28 -3.79 -13.01 12.42
C PRO A 28 -4.60 -12.89 13.71
N PRO A 29 -4.77 -13.99 14.49
CA PRO A 29 -5.51 -13.98 15.74
C PRO A 29 -5.05 -12.89 16.73
N ALA A 30 -3.74 -12.71 16.92
CA ALA A 30 -3.20 -11.66 17.78
C ALA A 30 -3.56 -10.23 17.33
N VAL A 31 -3.69 -10.00 16.02
CA VAL A 31 -4.12 -8.71 15.46
C VAL A 31 -5.61 -8.47 15.71
N LEU A 32 -6.44 -9.52 15.59
CA LEU A 32 -7.86 -9.45 15.92
C LEU A 32 -8.09 -9.23 17.41
N GLU A 33 -7.31 -9.89 18.29
CA GLU A 33 -7.35 -9.67 19.75
C GLU A 33 -7.00 -8.22 20.09
N ALA A 34 -5.92 -7.67 19.50
CA ALA A 34 -5.53 -6.28 19.70
C ALA A 34 -6.62 -5.30 19.20
N PHE A 35 -7.27 -5.60 18.09
CA PHE A 35 -8.39 -4.80 17.58
C PHE A 35 -9.57 -4.80 18.59
N CYS A 36 -9.96 -5.97 19.09
CA CYS A 36 -11.04 -6.09 20.07
C CYS A 36 -10.70 -5.40 21.40
N GLU A 37 -9.46 -5.53 21.88
CA GLU A 37 -8.98 -4.83 23.07
C GLU A 37 -9.04 -3.31 22.89
N GLY A 38 -8.49 -2.80 21.79
CA GLY A 38 -8.52 -1.39 21.45
C GLY A 38 -9.93 -0.82 21.36
N ALA A 39 -10.89 -1.59 20.85
CA ALA A 39 -12.29 -1.16 20.77
C ALA A 39 -12.92 -0.95 22.14
N GLY A 40 -12.49 -1.71 23.15
CA GLY A 40 -13.04 -1.68 24.52
C GLY A 40 -12.45 -0.60 25.44
N GLN A 41 -11.41 0.13 25.00
CA GLN A 41 -10.70 1.10 25.84
C GLN A 41 -10.60 2.48 25.14
N TRP A 42 -10.36 3.55 25.91
CA TRP A 42 -10.22 4.91 25.39
C TRP A 42 -8.88 5.49 25.79
N VAL A 43 -8.22 6.10 24.80
CA VAL A 43 -6.95 6.83 24.96
C VAL A 43 -7.01 8.10 24.12
N PRO A 44 -6.28 9.19 24.49
CA PRO A 44 -6.12 10.33 23.62
C PRO A 44 -5.44 9.91 22.30
N LEU A 45 -6.03 10.28 21.18
CA LEU A 45 -5.52 9.85 19.86
C LEU A 45 -4.14 10.43 19.57
N GLU A 46 -3.82 11.62 20.04
CA GLU A 46 -2.49 12.22 19.88
C GLU A 46 -1.42 11.39 20.59
N GLN A 47 -1.70 10.91 21.81
CA GLN A 47 -0.76 10.05 22.54
C GLN A 47 -0.59 8.70 21.87
N LEU A 48 -1.68 8.11 21.37
CA LEU A 48 -1.63 6.85 20.63
C LEU A 48 -0.83 7.00 19.33
N GLN A 49 -1.07 8.06 18.56
CA GLN A 49 -0.33 8.34 17.32
C GLN A 49 1.15 8.64 17.60
N ALA A 50 1.47 9.37 18.67
CA ALA A 50 2.85 9.61 19.07
C ALA A 50 3.58 8.30 19.37
N ALA A 51 2.99 7.43 20.19
CA ALA A 51 3.59 6.13 20.54
C ALA A 51 3.73 5.21 19.32
N ALA A 52 2.68 5.11 18.50
CA ALA A 52 2.72 4.35 17.25
C ALA A 52 3.76 4.92 16.26
N GLY A 53 3.82 6.25 16.13
CA GLY A 53 4.75 6.93 15.26
C GLY A 53 6.22 6.72 15.66
N GLN A 54 6.52 6.74 16.94
CA GLN A 54 7.85 6.42 17.45
C GLN A 54 8.24 4.98 17.09
N ARG A 55 7.32 4.02 17.28
CA ARG A 55 7.59 2.64 16.95
C ARG A 55 7.76 2.42 15.43
N ILE A 56 6.96 3.08 14.61
CA ILE A 56 7.13 3.08 13.15
C ILE A 56 8.52 3.63 12.79
N ALA A 57 8.93 4.76 13.38
CA ALA A 57 10.24 5.35 13.14
C ALA A 57 11.40 4.38 13.45
N GLU A 58 11.32 3.66 14.58
CA GLU A 58 12.30 2.64 14.95
C GLU A 58 12.39 1.51 13.92
N LEU A 59 11.24 0.99 13.45
CA LEU A 59 11.19 -0.13 12.52
C LEU A 59 11.56 0.24 11.07
N THR A 60 11.32 1.49 10.69
CA THR A 60 11.63 2.00 9.34
C THR A 60 12.98 2.70 9.25
N GLY A 61 13.61 3.02 10.39
CA GLY A 61 14.85 3.79 10.45
C GLY A 61 14.66 5.26 10.07
N THR A 62 13.43 5.81 10.18
CA THR A 62 13.10 7.20 9.86
C THR A 62 13.03 8.07 11.11
N GLU A 63 12.86 9.39 10.94
CA GLU A 63 12.78 10.33 12.05
C GLU A 63 11.43 10.30 12.78
N ALA A 64 10.34 9.98 12.05
CA ALA A 64 8.98 9.94 12.57
C ALA A 64 8.07 9.03 11.74
N GLY A 65 6.94 8.64 12.32
CA GLY A 65 5.91 7.87 11.65
C GLY A 65 4.49 8.30 12.05
N LEU A 66 3.51 7.92 11.25
CA LEU A 66 2.09 8.19 11.47
C LEU A 66 1.25 7.03 10.93
N VAL A 67 0.27 6.57 11.69
CA VAL A 67 -0.74 5.64 11.19
C VAL A 67 -1.82 6.42 10.45
N THR A 68 -2.18 5.97 9.26
CA THR A 68 -3.12 6.64 8.37
C THR A 68 -4.25 5.72 7.93
N ALA A 69 -5.33 6.27 7.36
CA ALA A 69 -6.46 5.53 6.81
C ALA A 69 -6.13 4.94 5.42
N GLY A 70 -5.19 3.99 5.39
CA GLY A 70 -4.66 3.38 4.18
C GLY A 70 -3.50 4.16 3.56
N SER A 71 -2.76 3.50 2.66
CA SER A 71 -1.63 4.14 1.95
C SER A 71 -2.07 5.33 1.10
N ALA A 72 -3.28 5.33 0.54
CA ALA A 72 -3.80 6.48 -0.19
C ALA A 72 -3.92 7.71 0.72
N ALA A 73 -4.35 7.52 1.98
CA ALA A 73 -4.35 8.60 2.97
C ALA A 73 -2.93 9.05 3.32
N SER A 74 -1.94 8.14 3.37
CA SER A 74 -0.52 8.52 3.52
C SER A 74 -0.08 9.48 2.41
N LEU A 75 -0.45 9.20 1.18
CA LEU A 75 -0.12 10.05 0.03
C LEU A 75 -0.82 11.41 0.11
N THR A 76 -2.11 11.44 0.46
CA THR A 76 -2.87 12.71 0.63
C THR A 76 -2.27 13.55 1.74
N LEU A 77 -2.01 12.96 2.91
CA LEU A 77 -1.45 13.63 4.07
C LEU A 77 -0.01 14.08 3.84
N GLY A 78 0.82 13.23 3.22
CA GLY A 78 2.20 13.59 2.84
C GLY A 78 2.24 14.74 1.84
N THR A 79 1.34 14.74 0.85
CA THR A 79 1.18 15.85 -0.09
C THR A 79 0.76 17.13 0.62
N ALA A 80 -0.27 17.07 1.48
CA ALA A 80 -0.74 18.20 2.25
C ALA A 80 0.36 18.78 3.16
N ALA A 81 1.17 17.90 3.77
CA ALA A 81 2.31 18.30 4.58
C ALA A 81 3.38 19.07 3.77
N ILE A 82 3.70 18.59 2.58
CA ILE A 82 4.65 19.26 1.67
C ILE A 82 4.11 20.62 1.22
N LEU A 83 2.81 20.70 0.92
CA LEU A 83 2.18 21.96 0.46
C LEU A 83 2.10 23.03 1.55
N CYS A 84 1.87 22.63 2.80
CA CYS A 84 1.52 23.56 3.87
C CYS A 84 2.59 23.73 4.94
N GLY A 85 3.41 22.70 5.22
CA GLY A 85 4.24 22.72 6.43
C GLY A 85 3.38 23.02 7.66
N PHE A 86 3.77 24.02 8.44
CA PHE A 86 3.04 24.50 9.61
C PHE A 86 2.25 25.79 9.37
N ASP A 87 2.09 26.22 8.11
CA ASP A 87 1.28 27.40 7.76
C ASP A 87 -0.22 27.07 7.91
N LEU A 88 -0.81 27.55 9.01
CA LEU A 88 -2.22 27.31 9.34
C LEU A 88 -3.18 27.88 8.27
N GLY A 89 -2.80 28.99 7.62
CA GLY A 89 -3.59 29.58 6.54
C GLY A 89 -3.63 28.70 5.30
N ARG A 90 -2.51 28.02 4.95
CA ARG A 90 -2.49 27.04 3.86
C ARG A 90 -3.24 25.78 4.23
N ILE A 91 -3.08 25.25 5.46
CA ILE A 91 -3.81 24.09 5.97
C ILE A 91 -5.33 24.28 5.80
N GLU A 92 -5.84 25.44 6.19
CA GLU A 92 -7.28 25.74 6.11
C GLU A 92 -7.80 25.85 4.68
N ARG A 93 -6.94 26.26 3.73
CA ARG A 93 -7.34 26.47 2.33
C ARG A 93 -7.27 25.26 1.44
N LEU A 94 -6.55 24.19 1.83
CA LEU A 94 -6.51 22.99 1.02
C LEU A 94 -7.92 22.49 0.69
N PRO A 95 -8.17 22.01 -0.54
CA PRO A 95 -7.21 21.76 -1.64
C PRO A 95 -6.97 22.96 -2.59
N HIS A 96 -7.29 24.19 -2.20
CA HIS A 96 -7.14 25.38 -3.04
C HIS A 96 -5.73 25.97 -2.88
N CYS A 97 -4.88 25.78 -3.90
CA CYS A 97 -3.45 26.10 -3.88
C CYS A 97 -3.06 27.19 -4.90
N ASP A 98 -3.97 28.11 -5.26
CA ASP A 98 -3.75 29.02 -6.39
C ASP A 98 -2.65 30.08 -6.15
N ASP A 99 -2.23 30.30 -4.92
CA ASP A 99 -1.29 31.36 -4.51
C ASP A 99 0.03 30.83 -3.88
N PHE A 100 0.28 29.52 -3.95
CA PHE A 100 1.54 28.90 -3.52
C PHE A 100 1.92 27.70 -4.38
N PRO A 101 3.21 27.28 -4.39
CA PRO A 101 3.66 26.15 -5.18
C PRO A 101 2.87 24.88 -4.88
N CYS A 102 2.36 24.20 -5.92
CA CYS A 102 1.54 23.00 -5.77
C CYS A 102 1.80 21.95 -6.87
N GLU A 103 2.84 22.11 -7.67
CA GLU A 103 3.19 21.14 -8.70
C GLU A 103 4.06 20.02 -8.12
N PHE A 104 3.73 18.78 -8.49
CA PHE A 104 4.54 17.60 -8.22
C PHE A 104 5.01 16.98 -9.53
N VAL A 105 6.32 16.82 -9.67
CA VAL A 105 6.91 16.19 -10.85
C VAL A 105 6.86 14.67 -10.69
N ILE A 106 6.45 13.96 -11.75
CA ILE A 106 6.30 12.51 -11.79
C ILE A 106 6.69 11.96 -13.17
N ALA A 107 7.34 10.80 -13.22
CA ALA A 107 7.53 10.07 -14.47
C ALA A 107 6.20 9.56 -15.02
N ARG A 108 5.98 9.71 -16.32
CA ARG A 108 4.73 9.28 -16.99
C ARG A 108 4.43 7.80 -16.79
N GLU A 109 5.44 6.94 -16.80
CA GLU A 109 5.28 5.52 -16.58
C GLU A 109 4.94 5.12 -15.14
N GLN A 110 5.06 6.04 -14.18
CA GLN A 110 4.67 5.84 -12.77
C GLN A 110 3.25 6.32 -12.47
N ARG A 111 2.56 6.94 -13.44
CA ARG A 111 1.17 7.38 -13.29
C ARG A 111 0.24 6.20 -13.02
N SER A 112 -0.66 6.35 -12.07
CA SER A 112 -1.58 5.30 -11.64
C SER A 112 -2.95 5.86 -11.21
N GLY A 113 -3.92 4.98 -10.94
CA GLY A 113 -5.21 5.39 -10.37
C GLY A 113 -5.11 6.01 -8.97
N TYR A 114 -4.00 5.78 -8.27
CA TYR A 114 -3.73 6.35 -6.94
C TYR A 114 -3.27 7.82 -6.99
N ASP A 115 -3.00 8.36 -8.16
CA ASP A 115 -2.75 9.79 -8.37
C ASP A 115 -3.85 10.69 -7.77
N HIS A 116 -5.07 10.14 -7.66
CA HIS A 116 -6.17 10.84 -6.99
C HIS A 116 -5.83 11.24 -5.55
N ALA A 117 -5.07 10.45 -4.82
CA ALA A 117 -4.68 10.73 -3.45
C ALA A 117 -3.84 12.01 -3.34
N VAL A 118 -2.87 12.17 -4.23
CA VAL A 118 -2.00 13.36 -4.31
C VAL A 118 -2.81 14.58 -4.76
N ARG A 119 -3.63 14.43 -5.81
CA ARG A 119 -4.47 15.51 -6.33
C ARG A 119 -5.57 15.95 -5.35
N ALA A 120 -6.06 15.05 -4.49
CA ALA A 120 -7.08 15.37 -3.49
C ALA A 120 -6.59 16.43 -2.48
N ALA A 121 -5.29 16.50 -2.22
CA ALA A 121 -4.68 17.56 -1.40
C ALA A 121 -4.50 18.89 -2.15
N GLY A 122 -4.80 18.95 -3.46
CA GLY A 122 -4.68 20.16 -4.27
C GLY A 122 -3.47 20.17 -5.21
N ALA A 123 -2.60 19.17 -5.16
CA ALA A 123 -1.44 19.09 -6.03
C ALA A 123 -1.80 18.92 -7.52
N ARG A 124 -0.96 19.45 -8.39
CA ARG A 124 -1.00 19.28 -9.84
C ARG A 124 0.21 18.50 -10.29
N PHE A 125 0.03 17.49 -11.15
CA PHE A 125 1.15 16.75 -11.70
C PHE A 125 1.76 17.44 -12.92
N VAL A 126 3.09 17.50 -12.94
CA VAL A 126 3.92 17.77 -14.11
C VAL A 126 4.53 16.45 -14.53
N GLU A 127 4.09 15.92 -15.67
CA GLU A 127 4.56 14.63 -16.17
C GLU A 127 5.84 14.81 -16.96
N VAL A 128 6.85 13.99 -16.66
CA VAL A 128 8.10 13.89 -17.42
C VAL A 128 8.23 12.52 -18.08
N GLY A 129 9.13 12.41 -19.03
CA GLY A 129 9.35 11.19 -19.79
C GLY A 129 8.63 11.18 -21.13
N PHE A 130 9.16 10.38 -22.03
CA PHE A 130 8.74 10.31 -23.43
C PHE A 130 8.70 8.86 -23.93
N ASN A 131 7.53 8.43 -24.39
CA ASN A 131 7.35 7.09 -24.95
C ASN A 131 7.64 7.11 -26.44
N GLU A 132 8.89 6.78 -26.84
CA GLU A 132 9.27 6.67 -28.24
C GLU A 132 9.10 5.24 -28.76
N ILE A 133 7.98 4.99 -29.44
CA ILE A 133 7.69 3.69 -30.04
C ILE A 133 8.02 3.69 -31.54
N VAL A 134 7.98 4.87 -32.18
CA VAL A 134 8.01 5.04 -33.65
C VAL A 134 9.36 4.67 -34.28
N SER A 135 10.47 4.89 -33.57
CA SER A 135 11.81 4.62 -34.08
C SER A 135 12.21 3.15 -34.12
N ASN A 136 11.38 2.27 -33.56
CA ASN A 136 11.66 0.83 -33.39
C ASN A 136 12.97 0.53 -32.63
N ALA A 137 13.49 1.51 -31.88
CA ALA A 137 14.71 1.43 -31.08
C ALA A 137 14.45 0.95 -29.64
N GLY A 138 13.23 0.53 -29.34
CA GLY A 138 12.73 0.26 -27.99
C GLY A 138 12.13 1.52 -27.33
N VAL A 139 11.42 1.30 -26.23
CA VAL A 139 10.86 2.41 -25.43
C VAL A 139 11.97 2.97 -24.56
N ARG A 140 12.29 4.26 -24.74
CA ARG A 140 13.18 4.96 -23.83
C ARG A 140 12.43 5.21 -22.51
N ARG A 141 13.03 4.81 -21.39
CA ARG A 141 12.54 5.13 -20.06
C ARG A 141 12.85 6.58 -19.70
N THR A 142 12.08 7.13 -18.74
CA THR A 142 12.37 8.44 -18.16
C THR A 142 13.75 8.44 -17.49
N GLU A 143 14.49 9.53 -17.64
CA GLU A 143 15.79 9.74 -17.01
C GLU A 143 15.70 10.80 -15.91
N ALA A 144 16.57 10.72 -14.89
CA ALA A 144 16.51 11.59 -13.72
C ALA A 144 16.67 13.09 -14.08
N TRP A 145 17.42 13.43 -15.13
CA TRP A 145 17.58 14.82 -15.59
C TRP A 145 16.27 15.44 -16.07
N GLU A 146 15.31 14.63 -16.54
CA GLU A 146 14.01 15.11 -17.01
C GLU A 146 13.16 15.67 -15.85
N TYR A 147 13.30 15.08 -14.64
CA TYR A 147 12.70 15.65 -13.44
C TYR A 147 13.25 17.05 -13.16
N GLU A 148 14.60 17.19 -13.13
CA GLU A 148 15.25 18.46 -12.85
C GLU A 148 14.90 19.54 -13.89
N ALA A 149 14.84 19.17 -15.18
CA ALA A 149 14.46 20.09 -16.25
C ALA A 149 13.01 20.61 -16.17
N ALA A 150 12.15 19.89 -15.43
CA ALA A 150 10.74 20.26 -15.24
C ALA A 150 10.50 21.09 -13.96
N PHE A 151 11.50 21.30 -13.11
CA PHE A 151 11.35 22.10 -11.90
C PHE A 151 11.16 23.59 -12.24
N THR A 152 10.16 24.19 -11.61
CA THR A 152 9.82 25.61 -11.74
C THR A 152 9.61 26.21 -10.35
N GLU A 153 9.33 27.51 -10.26
CA GLU A 153 8.94 28.18 -9.02
C GLU A 153 7.62 27.65 -8.43
N ASN A 154 6.79 26.98 -9.22
CA ASN A 154 5.54 26.36 -8.78
C ASN A 154 5.73 24.92 -8.31
N THR A 155 6.92 24.33 -8.43
CA THR A 155 7.20 22.97 -8.00
C THR A 155 7.27 22.93 -6.48
N ALA A 156 6.39 22.13 -5.86
CA ALA A 156 6.35 21.90 -4.40
C ALA A 156 7.14 20.65 -3.99
N GLY A 157 7.24 19.66 -4.89
CA GLY A 157 7.93 18.41 -4.59
C GLY A 157 7.92 17.43 -5.76
N VAL A 158 8.41 16.24 -5.48
CA VAL A 158 8.43 15.10 -6.40
C VAL A 158 7.55 14.00 -5.83
N PHE A 159 6.74 13.38 -6.68
CA PHE A 159 6.03 12.14 -6.36
C PHE A 159 6.66 10.99 -7.11
N TYR A 160 6.97 9.91 -6.41
CA TYR A 160 7.63 8.74 -6.98
C TYR A 160 6.88 7.45 -6.63
N GLY A 161 6.38 6.75 -7.65
CA GLY A 161 5.82 5.41 -7.51
C GLY A 161 6.95 4.38 -7.50
N TYR A 162 7.26 3.83 -6.32
CA TYR A 162 8.32 2.86 -6.15
C TYR A 162 7.87 1.46 -6.56
N GLY A 163 8.72 0.74 -7.28
CA GLY A 163 8.59 -0.66 -7.65
C GLY A 163 9.95 -1.20 -8.04
N HIS A 164 10.09 -2.54 -8.05
CA HIS A 164 11.36 -3.21 -8.33
C HIS A 164 12.06 -2.72 -9.61
N ASP A 165 11.28 -2.44 -10.65
CA ASP A 165 11.78 -2.01 -11.98
C ASP A 165 11.49 -0.53 -12.27
N SER A 166 11.18 0.28 -11.24
CA SER A 166 10.88 1.70 -11.43
C SER A 166 12.10 2.46 -11.95
N GLN A 167 11.86 3.28 -12.95
CA GLN A 167 12.88 4.13 -13.57
C GLN A 167 12.43 5.60 -13.57
N PRO A 168 13.37 6.54 -13.49
CA PRO A 168 14.81 6.35 -13.19
C PRO A 168 15.01 5.89 -11.74
N PRO A 169 16.23 5.40 -11.37
CA PRO A 169 16.49 4.96 -9.98
C PRO A 169 16.15 6.05 -8.97
N LEU A 170 15.42 5.70 -7.91
CA LEU A 170 14.96 6.64 -6.88
C LEU A 170 16.09 7.53 -6.31
N PRO A 171 17.30 7.00 -5.96
CA PRO A 171 18.38 7.85 -5.44
C PRO A 171 18.81 8.97 -6.39
N GLU A 172 18.77 8.74 -7.70
CA GLU A 172 19.14 9.76 -8.69
C GLU A 172 18.09 10.88 -8.74
N VAL A 173 16.82 10.53 -8.59
CA VAL A 173 15.71 11.50 -8.53
C VAL A 173 15.81 12.33 -7.25
N ILE A 174 16.05 11.67 -6.11
CA ILE A 174 16.21 12.33 -4.80
C ILE A 174 17.38 13.32 -4.84
N GLU A 175 18.54 12.90 -5.35
CA GLU A 175 19.72 13.79 -5.46
C GLU A 175 19.38 15.06 -6.22
N ARG A 176 18.65 14.95 -7.33
CA ARG A 176 18.25 16.11 -8.14
C ARG A 176 17.24 16.98 -7.42
N ALA A 177 16.21 16.39 -6.85
CA ALA A 177 15.19 17.13 -6.10
C ALA A 177 15.80 17.91 -4.92
N HIS A 178 16.66 17.27 -4.14
CA HIS A 178 17.29 17.88 -2.97
C HIS A 178 18.26 19.02 -3.31
N ARG A 179 18.91 19.01 -4.49
CA ARG A 179 19.70 20.16 -4.97
C ARG A 179 18.85 21.44 -5.12
N HIS A 180 17.56 21.27 -5.35
CA HIS A 180 16.59 22.38 -5.47
C HIS A 180 15.76 22.58 -4.18
N GLY A 181 16.06 21.85 -3.10
CA GLY A 181 15.32 21.93 -1.83
C GLY A 181 13.92 21.33 -1.92
N LEU A 182 13.64 20.50 -2.93
CA LEU A 182 12.34 19.87 -3.16
C LEU A 182 12.26 18.51 -2.46
N PRO A 183 11.22 18.28 -1.62
CA PRO A 183 11.00 16.99 -0.99
C PRO A 183 10.49 15.94 -1.97
N VAL A 184 10.77 14.66 -1.65
CA VAL A 184 10.33 13.50 -2.42
C VAL A 184 9.38 12.64 -1.58
N LEU A 185 8.13 12.50 -2.07
CA LEU A 185 7.11 11.60 -1.53
C LEU A 185 7.09 10.31 -2.33
N VAL A 186 7.29 9.18 -1.65
CA VAL A 186 7.34 7.85 -2.27
C VAL A 186 6.10 7.03 -1.94
N ASP A 187 5.44 6.50 -2.97
CA ASP A 187 4.43 5.45 -2.82
C ASP A 187 5.11 4.07 -2.88
N ALA A 188 5.20 3.39 -1.74
CA ALA A 188 5.70 2.03 -1.60
C ALA A 188 4.62 1.05 -1.11
N ALA A 189 3.34 1.33 -1.38
CA ALA A 189 2.21 0.57 -0.88
C ALA A 189 2.18 -0.91 -1.30
N GLY A 190 2.85 -1.28 -2.40
CA GLY A 190 2.93 -2.63 -2.95
C GLY A 190 4.23 -3.38 -2.65
N GLU A 191 5.19 -2.77 -1.98
CA GLU A 191 6.58 -3.19 -1.98
C GLU A 191 6.98 -4.08 -0.78
N LEU A 192 6.00 -4.58 -0.06
CA LEU A 192 6.17 -5.58 0.98
C LEU A 192 5.45 -6.89 0.59
N PRO A 193 6.07 -8.08 0.81
CA PRO A 193 7.46 -8.31 1.18
C PRO A 193 8.45 -7.92 0.05
N PRO A 194 9.76 -7.87 0.25
CA PRO A 194 10.52 -8.33 1.42
C PRO A 194 10.42 -7.34 2.60
N LYS A 195 10.55 -7.88 3.84
CA LYS A 195 10.42 -7.06 5.06
C LYS A 195 11.47 -5.97 5.19
N ARG A 196 12.70 -6.19 4.64
CA ARG A 196 13.77 -5.19 4.62
C ARG A 196 13.38 -3.89 3.92
N ASN A 197 12.43 -3.93 2.98
CA ASN A 197 11.94 -2.75 2.27
C ASN A 197 11.28 -1.71 3.20
N LEU A 198 10.84 -2.11 4.43
CA LEU A 198 10.38 -1.14 5.44
C LEU A 198 11.45 -0.08 5.75
N SER A 199 12.73 -0.46 5.80
CA SER A 199 13.82 0.45 6.11
C SER A 199 14.66 0.81 4.88
N GLU A 200 14.90 -0.10 3.96
CA GLU A 200 15.77 0.13 2.80
C GLU A 200 15.21 1.23 1.88
N ILE A 201 13.90 1.28 1.63
CA ILE A 201 13.30 2.31 0.77
C ILE A 201 13.46 3.71 1.39
N ALA A 202 13.24 3.84 2.69
CA ALA A 202 13.46 5.10 3.40
C ALA A 202 14.95 5.50 3.42
N ALA A 203 15.84 4.52 3.60
CA ALA A 203 17.31 4.73 3.61
C ALA A 203 17.85 5.21 2.26
N LEU A 204 17.10 5.10 1.17
CA LEU A 204 17.47 5.72 -0.13
C LEU A 204 17.43 7.25 -0.08
N GLY A 205 16.87 7.84 0.98
CA GLY A 205 16.87 9.28 1.22
C GLY A 205 15.55 9.98 0.91
N ALA A 206 14.45 9.23 0.72
CA ALA A 206 13.12 9.80 0.54
C ALA A 206 12.69 10.61 1.77
N ASP A 207 12.04 11.77 1.55
CA ASP A 207 11.55 12.63 2.63
C ASP A 207 10.31 12.04 3.31
N LEU A 208 9.43 11.40 2.54
CA LEU A 208 8.26 10.68 3.02
C LEU A 208 8.06 9.38 2.23
N VAL A 209 7.70 8.31 2.93
CA VAL A 209 7.35 7.01 2.34
C VAL A 209 6.01 6.54 2.86
N GLY A 210 5.13 6.12 1.94
CA GLY A 210 3.81 5.54 2.26
C GLY A 210 3.78 4.03 2.06
N PHE A 211 3.37 3.27 3.11
CA PHE A 211 3.16 1.83 3.04
C PHE A 211 1.70 1.45 3.32
N SER A 212 1.27 0.29 2.82
CA SER A 212 -0.06 -0.26 3.11
C SER A 212 -0.01 -1.19 4.33
N GLY A 213 -0.88 -0.95 5.31
CA GLY A 213 -1.01 -1.80 6.50
C GLY A 213 -1.82 -3.08 6.25
N GLY A 214 -2.75 -3.05 5.30
CA GLY A 214 -3.69 -4.16 5.03
C GLY A 214 -3.25 -5.17 3.97
N LYS A 215 -1.99 -5.11 3.50
CA LYS A 215 -1.40 -6.07 2.54
C LYS A 215 -0.50 -7.06 3.28
N ALA A 216 0.81 -7.09 3.00
CA ALA A 216 1.75 -8.02 3.59
C ALA A 216 1.90 -7.87 5.12
N ILE A 217 1.71 -6.67 5.66
CA ILE A 217 1.71 -6.42 7.11
C ILE A 217 0.53 -7.13 7.80
N ARG A 218 -0.60 -7.34 7.10
CA ARG A 218 -1.80 -8.04 7.60
C ARG A 218 -2.49 -7.35 8.79
N GLY A 219 -2.37 -6.03 8.86
CA GLY A 219 -3.20 -5.18 9.73
C GLY A 219 -4.60 -4.98 9.14
N PRO A 220 -5.46 -4.19 9.80
CA PRO A 220 -6.75 -3.82 9.23
C PRO A 220 -6.59 -3.23 7.82
N GLN A 221 -7.44 -3.65 6.89
CA GLN A 221 -7.31 -3.29 5.47
C GLN A 221 -7.31 -1.79 5.22
N SER A 222 -8.02 -1.03 6.03
CA SER A 222 -8.14 0.43 5.97
C SER A 222 -6.91 1.17 6.51
N THR A 223 -5.87 0.47 6.97
CA THR A 223 -4.69 1.12 7.56
C THR A 223 -3.54 1.30 6.58
N GLY A 224 -2.73 2.32 6.86
CA GLY A 224 -1.48 2.63 6.17
C GLY A 224 -0.47 3.26 7.13
N ILE A 225 0.73 3.44 6.63
CA ILE A 225 1.86 4.04 7.36
C ILE A 225 2.42 5.16 6.48
N LEU A 226 2.60 6.34 7.08
CA LEU A 226 3.43 7.41 6.54
C LEU A 226 4.65 7.54 7.45
N CYS A 227 5.86 7.50 6.89
CA CYS A 227 7.09 7.68 7.68
C CYS A 227 8.10 8.52 6.90
N GLY A 228 9.03 9.16 7.62
CA GLY A 228 10.05 10.00 7.01
C GLY A 228 10.50 11.13 7.93
N ARG A 229 10.72 12.31 7.34
CA ARG A 229 11.14 13.52 8.04
C ARG A 229 10.10 13.96 9.09
N ARG A 230 10.57 14.30 10.27
CA ARG A 230 9.75 14.67 11.43
C ARG A 230 8.84 15.87 11.17
N ASP A 231 9.36 16.91 10.54
CA ASP A 231 8.59 18.13 10.24
C ASP A 231 7.41 17.84 9.30
N LEU A 232 7.60 17.01 8.28
CA LEU A 232 6.55 16.63 7.34
C LEU A 232 5.55 15.66 7.97
N VAL A 233 6.00 14.69 8.78
CA VAL A 233 5.10 13.78 9.49
C VAL A 233 4.26 14.54 10.52
N ALA A 234 4.83 15.50 11.25
CA ALA A 234 4.11 16.35 12.19
C ALA A 234 3.06 17.23 11.47
N SER A 235 3.42 17.83 10.33
CA SER A 235 2.46 18.55 9.50
C SER A 235 1.32 17.65 9.00
N ALA A 236 1.63 16.41 8.59
CA ALA A 236 0.61 15.42 8.21
C ALA A 236 -0.31 15.06 9.38
N ALA A 237 0.22 14.94 10.60
CA ALA A 237 -0.57 14.68 11.80
C ALA A 237 -1.56 15.83 12.09
N ILE A 238 -1.13 17.08 12.00
CA ILE A 238 -2.00 18.27 12.17
C ILE A 238 -3.15 18.24 11.16
N GLN A 239 -2.92 17.82 9.91
CA GLN A 239 -3.97 17.70 8.90
C GLN A 239 -5.06 16.71 9.29
N MET A 240 -4.72 15.67 10.06
CA MET A 240 -5.60 14.52 10.35
C MET A 240 -6.25 14.59 11.73
N LEU A 241 -5.59 15.20 12.74
CA LEU A 241 -6.06 15.23 14.11
C LEU A 241 -7.40 15.93 14.25
N ASP A 242 -8.15 15.53 15.28
CA ASP A 242 -9.36 16.23 15.72
C ASP A 242 -8.94 17.45 16.53
N MET A 243 -9.34 18.63 16.09
CA MET A 243 -8.96 19.90 16.70
C MET A 243 -10.13 20.55 17.48
N ASP A 244 -11.17 19.76 17.83
CA ASP A 244 -12.29 20.19 18.67
C ASP A 244 -11.87 20.16 20.16
N ASP A 245 -10.91 21.00 20.53
CA ASP A 245 -10.44 21.14 21.89
C ASP A 245 -10.25 22.64 22.26
N HIS A 246 -10.10 22.89 23.54
CA HIS A 246 -9.81 24.23 24.03
C HIS A 246 -8.32 24.53 23.90
N LEU A 247 -7.96 25.71 23.32
CA LEU A 247 -6.57 26.09 23.07
C LEU A 247 -5.64 25.87 24.28
N ASN A 248 -6.11 26.20 25.50
CA ASN A 248 -5.30 26.07 26.72
C ASN A 248 -5.21 24.64 27.27
N LEU A 249 -5.96 23.71 26.73
CA LEU A 249 -5.97 22.29 27.13
C LEU A 249 -5.29 21.40 26.10
N TRP A 250 -5.18 21.86 24.85
CA TRP A 250 -4.54 21.11 23.79
C TRP A 250 -3.02 21.09 23.99
N ASP A 251 -2.50 19.95 24.37
CA ASP A 251 -1.09 19.72 24.70
C ASP A 251 -0.62 18.38 24.09
N PRO A 252 -0.45 18.33 22.75
CA PRO A 252 -0.04 17.11 22.08
C PRO A 252 1.40 16.73 22.48
N PRO A 253 1.74 15.42 22.47
CA PRO A 253 3.12 14.99 22.66
C PRO A 253 4.06 15.68 21.64
N PRO A 254 5.18 16.28 22.07
CA PRO A 254 6.09 17.01 21.17
C PRO A 254 6.75 16.09 20.13
N GLU A 255 6.78 14.78 20.36
CA GLU A 255 7.23 13.78 19.40
C GLU A 255 6.29 13.68 18.20
N LEU A 256 5.01 14.02 18.36
CA LEU A 256 4.03 14.04 17.27
C LEU A 256 3.94 15.43 16.66
N VAL A 257 3.69 16.46 17.49
CA VAL A 257 3.54 17.86 17.07
C VAL A 257 4.16 18.76 18.12
N ASP A 258 5.20 19.49 17.77
CA ASP A 258 5.75 20.54 18.61
C ASP A 258 4.86 21.80 18.50
N ARG A 259 4.08 22.04 19.54
CA ARG A 259 3.14 23.17 19.61
C ARG A 259 3.82 24.53 19.46
N GLU A 260 5.09 24.67 19.86
CA GLU A 260 5.83 25.92 19.77
C GLU A 260 6.10 26.35 18.32
N GLN A 261 5.99 25.42 17.36
CA GLN A 261 6.12 25.70 15.92
C GLN A 261 4.84 26.28 15.28
N LEU A 262 3.74 26.38 16.04
CA LEU A 262 2.45 26.82 15.53
C LEU A 262 2.09 28.21 16.04
N ASP A 263 1.67 29.11 15.14
CA ASP A 263 1.19 30.44 15.45
C ASP A 263 -0.19 30.46 16.16
N GLY A 264 -0.76 29.31 16.44
CA GLY A 264 -2.06 29.16 17.09
C GLY A 264 -2.59 27.74 17.07
N LEU A 265 -3.86 27.54 17.45
CA LEU A 265 -4.54 26.27 17.33
C LEU A 265 -4.95 26.06 15.86
N PRO A 266 -4.46 25.00 15.21
CA PRO A 266 -4.94 24.68 13.87
C PRO A 266 -6.42 24.33 13.89
N ARG A 267 -7.13 24.63 12.81
CA ARG A 267 -8.47 24.08 12.58
C ARG A 267 -8.35 22.71 11.92
N HIS A 268 -9.47 22.03 11.72
CA HIS A 268 -9.47 20.74 11.02
C HIS A 268 -8.85 20.89 9.63
N GLY A 269 -7.79 20.14 9.38
CA GLY A 269 -7.17 20.05 8.06
C GLY A 269 -7.92 19.11 7.12
N ILE A 270 -7.48 19.05 5.87
CA ILE A 270 -8.07 18.17 4.84
C ILE A 270 -8.05 16.68 5.23
N GLY A 271 -7.10 16.27 6.05
CA GLY A 271 -6.95 14.90 6.54
C GLY A 271 -7.96 14.48 7.60
N ARG A 272 -8.76 15.41 8.16
CA ARG A 272 -9.80 15.07 9.14
C ARG A 272 -10.83 14.08 8.60
N ILE A 273 -11.10 14.10 7.31
CA ILE A 273 -11.95 13.10 6.64
C ILE A 273 -11.30 11.72 6.51
N LEU A 274 -10.00 11.61 6.73
CA LEU A 274 -9.16 10.41 6.62
C LEU A 274 -8.84 9.83 8.00
N LYS A 275 -9.75 9.92 8.95
CA LYS A 275 -9.55 9.45 10.32
C LYS A 275 -9.33 7.93 10.37
N VAL A 276 -8.45 7.50 11.25
CA VAL A 276 -8.20 6.10 11.61
C VAL A 276 -8.66 5.88 13.06
N SER A 277 -9.27 4.74 13.34
CA SER A 277 -9.76 4.44 14.69
C SER A 277 -8.65 3.93 15.60
N LYS A 278 -8.81 4.11 16.92
CA LYS A 278 -7.83 3.67 17.91
C LYS A 278 -7.57 2.15 17.88
N GLU A 279 -8.61 1.38 17.65
CA GLU A 279 -8.50 -0.08 17.49
C GLU A 279 -7.77 -0.49 16.24
N GLU A 280 -7.93 0.26 15.13
CA GLU A 280 -7.16 0.04 13.91
C GLU A 280 -5.67 0.37 14.10
N VAL A 281 -5.37 1.45 14.83
CA VAL A 281 -3.97 1.81 15.17
C VAL A 281 -3.32 0.70 15.97
N LEU A 282 -3.96 0.23 17.07
CA LEU A 282 -3.40 -0.82 17.92
C LEU A 282 -3.21 -2.15 17.16
N ALA A 283 -4.20 -2.53 16.35
CA ALA A 283 -4.14 -3.73 15.53
C ALA A 283 -3.04 -3.65 14.45
N LEU A 284 -2.88 -2.48 13.81
CA LEU A 284 -1.79 -2.27 12.85
C LEU A 284 -0.43 -2.39 13.52
N MET A 285 -0.24 -1.81 14.71
CA MET A 285 1.03 -1.91 15.43
C MET A 285 1.37 -3.36 15.77
N THR A 286 0.40 -4.15 16.25
CA THR A 286 0.58 -5.59 16.47
C THR A 286 0.97 -6.33 15.19
N ALA A 287 0.30 -6.03 14.07
CA ALA A 287 0.60 -6.63 12.77
C ALA A 287 2.00 -6.26 12.26
N LEU A 288 2.41 -5.00 12.45
CA LEU A 288 3.72 -4.50 12.07
C LEU A 288 4.85 -5.17 12.84
N GLU A 289 4.65 -5.41 14.16
CA GLU A 289 5.60 -6.17 14.99
C GLU A 289 5.74 -7.61 14.50
N LEU A 290 4.63 -8.30 14.21
CA LEU A 290 4.67 -9.66 13.68
C LEU A 290 5.36 -9.72 12.32
N PHE A 291 5.11 -8.74 11.45
CA PHE A 291 5.76 -8.66 10.14
C PHE A 291 7.26 -8.40 10.27
N SER A 292 7.66 -7.40 11.05
CA SER A 292 9.07 -6.99 11.20
C SER A 292 9.93 -8.05 11.90
N SER A 293 9.35 -8.78 12.88
CA SER A 293 10.04 -9.87 13.57
C SER A 293 10.23 -11.12 12.70
N GLY A 294 9.53 -11.21 11.54
CA GLY A 294 9.54 -12.39 10.69
C GLY A 294 8.61 -13.52 11.16
N ALA A 295 7.66 -13.22 12.05
CA ALA A 295 6.71 -14.23 12.53
C ALA A 295 5.90 -14.88 11.39
N TYR A 296 5.70 -14.16 10.28
CA TYR A 296 5.00 -14.68 9.10
C TYR A 296 5.86 -15.58 8.21
N ASP A 297 7.18 -15.56 8.36
CA ASP A 297 8.09 -16.36 7.52
C ASP A 297 7.85 -17.87 7.74
N ALA A 298 7.44 -18.27 8.95
CA ALA A 298 7.09 -19.66 9.27
C ALA A 298 5.89 -20.19 8.46
N GLU A 299 4.95 -19.33 8.08
CA GLU A 299 3.77 -19.70 7.31
C GLU A 299 4.09 -20.03 5.84
N TRP A 300 5.25 -19.62 5.33
CA TRP A 300 5.60 -19.81 3.92
C TRP A 300 5.75 -21.29 3.56
N SER A 301 6.21 -22.12 4.48
CA SER A 301 6.28 -23.58 4.26
C SER A 301 4.89 -24.20 4.11
N GLU A 302 3.92 -23.77 4.93
CA GLU A 302 2.53 -24.21 4.82
C GLU A 302 1.88 -23.68 3.53
N GLN A 303 2.13 -22.43 3.18
CA GLN A 303 1.67 -21.83 1.93
C GLN A 303 2.23 -22.59 0.72
N HIS A 304 3.50 -22.97 0.75
CA HIS A 304 4.12 -23.78 -0.31
C HIS A 304 3.45 -25.17 -0.42
N ALA A 305 3.22 -25.85 0.69
CA ALA A 305 2.53 -27.15 0.71
C ALA A 305 1.10 -27.07 0.14
N ARG A 306 0.35 -25.98 0.41
CA ARG A 306 -0.95 -25.74 -0.23
C ARG A 306 -0.82 -25.66 -1.75
N LEU A 307 0.19 -24.94 -2.26
CA LEU A 307 0.43 -24.82 -3.71
C LEU A 307 0.84 -26.15 -4.34
N GLU A 308 1.65 -26.96 -3.66
CA GLU A 308 1.98 -28.31 -4.11
C GLU A 308 0.73 -29.21 -4.21
N THR A 309 -0.15 -29.13 -3.21
CA THR A 309 -1.44 -29.84 -3.22
C THR A 309 -2.29 -29.46 -4.42
N ILE A 310 -2.39 -28.17 -4.72
CA ILE A 310 -3.16 -27.67 -5.88
C ILE A 310 -2.51 -28.16 -7.18
N ALA A 311 -1.20 -28.03 -7.34
CA ALA A 311 -0.48 -28.42 -8.53
C ALA A 311 -0.59 -29.94 -8.80
N ALA A 312 -0.46 -30.76 -7.75
CA ALA A 312 -0.60 -32.23 -7.85
C ALA A 312 -2.00 -32.64 -8.33
N GLY A 313 -3.07 -32.00 -7.84
CA GLY A 313 -4.43 -32.30 -8.28
C GLY A 313 -4.77 -31.85 -9.70
N LEU A 314 -3.93 -31.00 -10.31
CA LEU A 314 -4.04 -30.59 -11.71
C LEU A 314 -3.16 -31.40 -12.66
N SER A 315 -2.47 -32.43 -12.17
CA SER A 315 -1.62 -33.29 -13.00
C SER A 315 -2.43 -33.96 -14.12
N GLY A 316 -1.91 -33.91 -15.34
CA GLY A 316 -2.58 -34.49 -16.52
C GLY A 316 -3.72 -33.62 -17.10
N ARG A 317 -3.96 -32.45 -16.59
CA ARG A 317 -4.89 -31.47 -17.19
C ARG A 317 -4.21 -30.65 -18.28
N ALA A 318 -5.00 -29.96 -19.09
CA ALA A 318 -4.51 -29.03 -20.13
C ALA A 318 -3.88 -27.75 -19.52
N ALA A 319 -2.90 -27.93 -18.65
CA ALA A 319 -2.17 -26.85 -18.00
C ALA A 319 -0.82 -27.28 -17.46
N THR A 320 0.11 -26.33 -17.34
CA THR A 320 1.41 -26.51 -16.69
C THR A 320 1.48 -25.68 -15.42
N CYS A 321 1.84 -26.31 -14.30
CA CYS A 321 1.94 -25.68 -12.99
C CYS A 321 3.40 -25.39 -12.64
N THR A 322 3.69 -24.15 -12.20
CA THR A 322 5.03 -23.73 -11.73
C THR A 322 4.89 -22.92 -10.45
N ILE A 323 5.54 -23.36 -9.36
CA ILE A 323 5.61 -22.57 -8.12
C ILE A 323 6.74 -21.56 -8.28
N GLU A 324 6.41 -20.28 -8.03
CA GLU A 324 7.30 -19.14 -8.11
C GLU A 324 7.46 -18.52 -6.71
N GLY A 325 8.63 -17.91 -6.43
CA GLY A 325 8.96 -17.33 -5.12
C GLY A 325 9.55 -18.37 -4.18
N SER A 326 10.35 -17.90 -3.24
CA SER A 326 10.97 -18.73 -2.19
C SER A 326 11.32 -17.89 -0.96
N ILE A 327 11.59 -18.56 0.16
CA ILE A 327 12.05 -17.94 1.41
C ILE A 327 13.39 -17.24 1.19
N GLU A 328 14.33 -17.87 0.45
CA GLU A 328 15.66 -17.33 0.17
C GLU A 328 15.60 -16.04 -0.67
N ALA A 329 14.61 -15.94 -1.55
CA ALA A 329 14.34 -14.75 -2.35
C ALA A 329 13.51 -13.70 -1.60
N GLU A 330 13.08 -13.98 -0.36
CA GLU A 330 12.13 -13.17 0.43
C GLU A 330 10.86 -12.78 -0.36
N ARG A 331 10.40 -13.71 -1.21
CA ARG A 331 9.19 -13.56 -2.04
C ARG A 331 8.18 -14.63 -1.67
N SER A 332 7.00 -14.22 -1.28
CA SER A 332 5.89 -15.13 -0.97
C SER A 332 5.64 -16.11 -2.13
N PRO A 333 5.43 -17.41 -1.83
CA PRO A 333 5.20 -18.38 -2.87
C PRO A 333 3.88 -18.13 -3.59
N THR A 334 3.87 -18.32 -4.91
CA THR A 334 2.67 -18.30 -5.77
C THR A 334 2.72 -19.45 -6.75
N LEU A 335 1.57 -19.90 -7.26
CA LEU A 335 1.48 -20.91 -8.29
C LEU A 335 1.01 -20.30 -9.60
N ALA A 336 1.85 -20.34 -10.62
CA ALA A 336 1.48 -20.01 -12.00
C ALA A 336 0.90 -21.27 -12.67
N ILE A 337 -0.30 -21.17 -13.24
CA ILE A 337 -0.99 -22.22 -13.99
C ILE A 337 -1.13 -21.73 -15.43
N ALA A 338 -0.20 -22.14 -16.29
CA ALA A 338 -0.23 -21.83 -17.72
C ALA A 338 -1.19 -22.81 -18.41
N ILE A 339 -2.27 -22.30 -18.97
CA ILE A 339 -3.33 -23.07 -19.61
C ILE A 339 -2.94 -23.37 -21.05
N ASP A 340 -3.09 -24.59 -21.48
CA ASP A 340 -3.03 -24.97 -22.90
C ASP A 340 -4.39 -24.63 -23.54
N GLU A 341 -4.54 -23.40 -23.98
CA GLU A 341 -5.77 -22.84 -24.52
C GLU A 341 -6.19 -23.57 -25.82
N ASP A 342 -5.23 -24.01 -26.61
CA ASP A 342 -5.47 -24.77 -27.86
C ASP A 342 -6.04 -26.16 -27.55
N ALA A 343 -5.45 -26.87 -26.61
CA ALA A 343 -5.93 -28.19 -26.19
C ALA A 343 -7.29 -28.12 -25.48
N LEU A 344 -7.51 -27.08 -24.69
CA LEU A 344 -8.75 -26.86 -23.94
C LEU A 344 -9.89 -26.28 -24.80
N GLY A 345 -9.57 -25.54 -25.87
CA GLY A 345 -10.54 -24.81 -26.69
C GLY A 345 -11.20 -23.63 -25.97
N ARG A 346 -10.62 -23.17 -24.88
CA ARG A 346 -11.08 -22.06 -24.04
C ARG A 346 -9.90 -21.21 -23.57
N THR A 347 -10.11 -19.90 -23.44
CA THR A 347 -9.07 -18.98 -22.95
C THR A 347 -8.97 -18.99 -21.42
N ALA A 348 -7.84 -18.51 -20.89
CA ALA A 348 -7.67 -18.29 -19.46
C ALA A 348 -8.74 -17.32 -18.89
N PHE A 349 -9.24 -16.39 -19.70
CA PHE A 349 -10.36 -15.52 -19.32
C PHE A 349 -11.66 -16.32 -19.14
N ASP A 350 -11.95 -17.29 -20.00
CA ASP A 350 -13.14 -18.12 -19.90
C ASP A 350 -13.08 -19.04 -18.68
N VAL A 351 -11.91 -19.64 -18.41
CA VAL A 351 -11.66 -20.42 -17.19
C VAL A 351 -11.84 -19.54 -15.94
N CYS A 352 -11.25 -18.35 -15.93
CA CYS A 352 -11.40 -17.40 -14.81
C CYS A 352 -12.87 -17.02 -14.58
N ARG A 353 -13.67 -16.86 -15.64
CA ARG A 353 -15.11 -16.57 -15.53
C ARG A 353 -15.87 -17.77 -14.96
N GLY A 354 -15.64 -18.98 -15.46
CA GLY A 354 -16.27 -20.20 -14.95
C GLY A 354 -15.97 -20.45 -13.47
N LEU A 355 -14.74 -20.16 -13.02
CA LEU A 355 -14.36 -20.21 -11.61
C LEU A 355 -15.18 -19.24 -10.75
N ARG A 356 -15.43 -18.01 -11.22
CA ARG A 356 -16.22 -17.00 -10.49
C ARG A 356 -17.71 -17.32 -10.44
N ASP A 357 -18.23 -17.89 -11.52
CA ASP A 357 -19.67 -18.21 -11.67
C ASP A 357 -20.05 -19.54 -11.01
N GLY A 358 -19.06 -20.35 -10.62
CA GLY A 358 -19.27 -21.66 -10.01
C GLY A 358 -19.56 -21.62 -8.51
N THR A 359 -19.69 -22.82 -7.90
CA THR A 359 -19.96 -22.97 -6.48
C THR A 359 -18.95 -23.90 -5.82
N PRO A 360 -18.21 -23.43 -4.79
CA PRO A 360 -18.13 -22.01 -4.36
C PRO A 360 -17.48 -21.12 -5.44
N PRO A 361 -17.78 -19.81 -5.45
CA PRO A 361 -17.09 -18.89 -6.35
C PRO A 361 -15.60 -18.80 -6.00
N VAL A 362 -14.74 -18.83 -7.02
CA VAL A 362 -13.28 -18.78 -6.87
C VAL A 362 -12.71 -17.57 -7.57
N TYR A 363 -11.85 -16.82 -6.85
CA TYR A 363 -11.13 -15.68 -7.40
C TYR A 363 -9.63 -15.97 -7.45
N VAL A 364 -9.05 -15.92 -8.64
CA VAL A 364 -7.61 -16.12 -8.90
C VAL A 364 -6.96 -14.84 -9.39
N GLY A 365 -5.64 -14.73 -9.27
CA GLY A 365 -4.87 -13.62 -9.81
C GLY A 365 -5.00 -13.56 -11.33
N HIS A 366 -5.32 -12.35 -11.85
CA HIS A 366 -5.68 -12.12 -13.24
C HIS A 366 -4.63 -11.30 -14.03
N GLY A 367 -3.50 -10.97 -13.42
CA GLY A 367 -2.48 -10.11 -14.04
C GLY A 367 -1.79 -10.74 -15.26
N ARG A 368 -1.87 -12.07 -15.42
CA ARG A 368 -1.27 -12.82 -16.54
C ARG A 368 -2.29 -13.56 -17.43
N LEU A 369 -3.60 -13.21 -17.35
CA LEU A 369 -4.62 -13.87 -18.17
C LEU A 369 -4.41 -13.65 -19.67
N ALA A 370 -3.91 -12.50 -20.09
CA ALA A 370 -3.56 -12.24 -21.49
C ALA A 370 -2.39 -13.13 -22.02
N GLN A 371 -1.63 -13.74 -21.11
CA GLN A 371 -0.58 -14.72 -21.40
C GLN A 371 -1.05 -16.15 -21.13
N GLY A 372 -2.36 -16.40 -21.06
CA GLY A 372 -2.91 -17.72 -20.81
C GLY A 372 -2.66 -18.27 -19.40
N THR A 373 -2.34 -17.43 -18.40
CA THR A 373 -1.87 -17.90 -17.09
C THR A 373 -2.74 -17.38 -15.95
N LEU A 374 -3.24 -18.31 -15.10
CA LEU A 374 -3.80 -18.00 -13.79
C LEU A 374 -2.68 -17.93 -12.75
N VAL A 375 -2.83 -17.07 -11.75
CA VAL A 375 -1.90 -16.98 -10.63
C VAL A 375 -2.65 -17.25 -9.33
N ILE A 376 -2.16 -18.20 -8.55
CA ILE A 376 -2.69 -18.54 -7.22
C ILE A 376 -1.77 -17.97 -6.15
N ASN A 377 -2.32 -17.14 -5.28
CA ASN A 377 -1.65 -16.66 -4.08
C ASN A 377 -2.32 -17.32 -2.86
N PRO A 378 -1.59 -18.10 -2.05
CA PRO A 378 -2.16 -18.90 -0.96
C PRO A 378 -2.45 -18.11 0.33
N LEU A 379 -2.08 -16.83 0.41
CA LEU A 379 -2.13 -16.02 1.64
C LEU A 379 -3.53 -15.99 2.29
N CYS A 380 -4.59 -15.93 1.48
CA CYS A 380 -5.97 -15.82 1.96
C CYS A 380 -6.71 -17.16 1.97
N MET A 381 -6.00 -18.27 1.89
CA MET A 381 -6.56 -19.62 1.82
C MET A 381 -6.24 -20.41 3.09
N SER A 382 -7.20 -21.22 3.53
CA SER A 382 -6.99 -22.26 4.54
C SER A 382 -6.58 -23.59 3.89
N ASP A 383 -6.08 -24.54 4.70
CA ASP A 383 -5.59 -25.83 4.20
C ASP A 383 -6.70 -26.67 3.53
N ASP A 384 -7.91 -26.61 4.07
CA ASP A 384 -9.10 -27.32 3.54
C ASP A 384 -9.60 -26.73 2.20
N GLN A 385 -9.26 -25.49 1.90
CA GLN A 385 -9.61 -24.86 0.62
C GLN A 385 -8.70 -25.27 -0.54
N ALA A 386 -7.48 -25.76 -0.29
CA ALA A 386 -6.55 -26.12 -1.35
C ALA A 386 -7.05 -27.31 -2.22
N PRO A 387 -7.55 -28.43 -1.65
CA PRO A 387 -8.17 -29.50 -2.44
C PRO A 387 -9.40 -29.03 -3.22
N GLU A 388 -10.25 -28.21 -2.61
CA GLU A 388 -11.46 -27.67 -3.26
C GLU A 388 -11.10 -26.73 -4.42
N LEU A 389 -10.11 -25.87 -4.24
CA LEU A 389 -9.60 -25.02 -5.33
C LEU A 389 -9.07 -25.86 -6.48
N SER A 390 -8.27 -26.90 -6.18
CA SER A 390 -7.75 -27.82 -7.19
C SER A 390 -8.87 -28.50 -7.97
N ARG A 391 -9.91 -28.99 -7.28
CA ARG A 391 -11.10 -29.60 -7.91
C ARG A 391 -11.80 -28.62 -8.83
N ARG A 392 -12.07 -27.38 -8.35
CA ARG A 392 -12.76 -26.34 -9.13
C ARG A 392 -11.96 -25.92 -10.38
N ILE A 393 -10.63 -25.77 -10.27
CA ILE A 393 -9.79 -25.50 -11.44
C ILE A 393 -9.79 -26.70 -12.38
N GLY A 394 -9.67 -27.92 -11.86
CA GLY A 394 -9.70 -29.15 -12.66
C GLY A 394 -10.98 -29.29 -13.47
N GLU A 395 -12.15 -28.98 -12.92
CA GLU A 395 -13.44 -28.95 -13.64
C GLU A 395 -13.43 -27.98 -14.82
N GLU A 396 -12.89 -26.79 -14.64
CA GLU A 396 -12.78 -25.78 -15.71
C GLU A 396 -11.75 -26.16 -16.79
N LEU A 397 -10.76 -27.00 -16.46
CA LEU A 397 -9.74 -27.52 -17.38
C LEU A 397 -10.17 -28.82 -18.07
N GLY A 398 -11.45 -29.19 -18.09
CA GLY A 398 -11.97 -30.34 -18.81
C GLY A 398 -11.90 -31.62 -17.99
N GLY A 399 -12.27 -31.56 -16.72
CA GLY A 399 -12.33 -32.66 -15.77
C GLY A 399 -13.49 -33.60 -15.96
#